data_1cd15b398fb4b8435864945fcec44ded
#
_entry.id   1cd15b398fb4b8435864945fcec44ded
#
_cell.length_a   1.000
_cell.length_b   1.000
_cell.length_c   1.000
_cell.angle_alpha   90.00
_cell.angle_beta   90.00
_cell.angle_gamma   90.00
#
_symmetry.space_group_name_H-M   'P 1'
#
loop_
_entity.id
_entity.type
_entity.pdbx_description
1 polymer ?
#
loop_
_entity_poly.entity_id
_entity_poly.type
_entity_poly.pdbx_seq_one_letter_code
_entity_poly.pdbx_strand_id
1 'polypeptide(L)'
;VYSSQLDAVGHKFGIASARWIENLEAVDAALTRFAAALPARVGAIVTADHGMIDVSAQKHVLLRAGDERLEGVRHVGGEPRMLHLYAEPGAEEALLATWQRREGHRSWVLSRDEAIVADLFGDVAPEVAPRIGDVLVAARAHIAYYDDRLQDKRAQLMVGQHGSLTDEERTVPLVRLGAFARR
;
A
#
# COMPACT_ATOMS: atom_id res chain seq x y z
N VAL A 1 15.16 -15.76 -2.30
CA VAL A 1 14.80 -15.86 -0.86
C VAL A 1 13.90 -14.69 -0.54
N TYR A 2 12.79 -14.93 0.16
CA TYR A 2 11.85 -13.91 0.61
C TYR A 2 11.73 -13.96 2.14
N SER A 3 11.57 -12.81 2.77
CA SER A 3 11.33 -12.68 4.20
C SER A 3 10.21 -11.66 4.45
N SER A 4 9.10 -12.12 5.04
CA SER A 4 7.95 -11.28 5.42
C SER A 4 8.06 -10.71 6.85
N GLN A 5 9.18 -10.95 7.55
CA GLN A 5 9.28 -10.64 8.97
C GLN A 5 9.18 -9.12 9.24
N LEU A 6 9.86 -8.30 8.44
CA LEU A 6 9.83 -6.84 8.61
C LEU A 6 8.44 -6.28 8.39
N ASP A 7 7.75 -6.77 7.35
CA ASP A 7 6.40 -6.37 7.04
C ASP A 7 5.43 -6.72 8.20
N ALA A 8 5.43 -7.98 8.63
CA ALA A 8 4.56 -8.45 9.71
C ALA A 8 4.78 -7.70 11.04
N VAL A 9 6.05 -7.40 11.37
CA VAL A 9 6.39 -6.62 12.57
C VAL A 9 6.00 -5.16 12.40
N GLY A 10 6.19 -4.59 11.22
CA GLY A 10 5.77 -3.23 10.86
C GLY A 10 4.27 -3.06 11.01
N HIS A 11 3.46 -3.93 10.41
CA HIS A 11 2.01 -3.91 10.57
C HIS A 11 1.56 -3.94 12.03
N LYS A 12 2.19 -4.78 12.83
CA LYS A 12 1.77 -5.00 14.21
C LYS A 12 2.22 -3.91 15.19
N PHE A 13 3.43 -3.37 15.03
CA PHE A 13 4.05 -2.52 16.03
C PHE A 13 4.45 -1.14 15.49
N GLY A 14 4.41 -0.94 14.17
CA GLY A 14 4.90 0.24 13.48
C GLY A 14 6.41 0.19 13.21
N ILE A 15 6.84 0.94 12.19
CA ILE A 15 8.25 1.01 11.75
C ILE A 15 9.12 1.84 12.71
N ALA A 16 8.51 2.69 13.54
CA ALA A 16 9.23 3.43 14.58
C ALA A 16 9.45 2.63 15.87
N SER A 17 8.94 1.37 15.94
CA SER A 17 9.05 0.55 17.15
C SER A 17 10.44 -0.06 17.32
N ALA A 18 10.89 -0.24 18.58
CA ALA A 18 12.12 -0.94 18.88
C ALA A 18 12.15 -2.36 18.28
N ARG A 19 11.01 -3.05 18.28
CA ARG A 19 10.88 -4.39 17.68
C ARG A 19 11.14 -4.41 16.19
N TRP A 20 10.70 -3.39 15.47
CA TRP A 20 10.94 -3.30 14.03
C TRP A 20 12.42 -3.04 13.77
N ILE A 21 13.04 -2.14 14.54
CA ILE A 21 14.49 -1.83 14.46
C ILE A 21 15.32 -3.08 14.74
N GLU A 22 15.03 -3.82 15.83
CA GLU A 22 15.69 -5.09 16.15
C GLU A 22 15.63 -6.11 15.01
N ASN A 23 14.47 -6.22 14.35
CA ASN A 23 14.30 -7.10 13.19
C ASN A 23 15.08 -6.62 11.97
N LEU A 24 15.14 -5.30 11.72
CA LEU A 24 15.95 -4.73 10.65
C LEU A 24 17.43 -5.01 10.87
N GLU A 25 17.94 -4.82 12.09
CA GLU A 25 19.32 -5.13 12.48
C GLU A 25 19.63 -6.62 12.30
N ALA A 26 18.69 -7.51 12.63
CA ALA A 26 18.86 -8.94 12.42
C ALA A 26 18.94 -9.32 10.93
N VAL A 27 18.15 -8.65 10.08
CA VAL A 27 18.21 -8.79 8.61
C VAL A 27 19.54 -8.28 8.10
N ASP A 28 20.00 -7.10 8.54
CA ASP A 28 21.27 -6.52 8.13
C ASP A 28 22.45 -7.44 8.50
N ALA A 29 22.47 -7.95 9.74
CA ALA A 29 23.48 -8.91 10.18
C ALA A 29 23.49 -10.22 9.35
N ALA A 30 22.31 -10.70 8.94
CA ALA A 30 22.20 -11.87 8.08
C ALA A 30 22.73 -11.58 6.68
N LEU A 31 22.40 -10.42 6.10
CA LEU A 31 22.86 -9.98 4.79
C LEU A 31 24.38 -9.74 4.79
N THR A 32 24.93 -9.20 5.85
CA THR A 32 26.39 -9.01 6.01
C THR A 32 27.12 -10.35 5.96
N ARG A 33 26.64 -11.36 6.71
CA ARG A 33 27.22 -12.72 6.68
C ARG A 33 27.07 -13.36 5.31
N PHE A 34 25.91 -13.21 4.70
CA PHE A 34 25.63 -13.72 3.34
C PHE A 34 26.59 -13.09 2.31
N ALA A 35 26.74 -11.77 2.35
CA ALA A 35 27.64 -11.05 1.44
C ALA A 35 29.10 -11.51 1.58
N ALA A 36 29.59 -11.75 2.81
CA ALA A 36 30.92 -12.24 3.07
C ALA A 36 31.15 -13.68 2.57
N ALA A 37 30.10 -14.49 2.47
CA ALA A 37 30.15 -15.87 2.00
C ALA A 37 29.97 -16.01 0.48
N LEU A 38 29.64 -14.92 -0.24
CA LEU A 38 29.43 -14.98 -1.69
C LEU A 38 30.72 -15.32 -2.44
N PRO A 39 30.71 -16.29 -3.36
CA PRO A 39 31.84 -16.53 -4.25
C PRO A 39 32.15 -15.28 -5.10
N ALA A 40 33.41 -15.07 -5.44
CA ALA A 40 33.89 -13.86 -6.13
C ALA A 40 33.13 -13.49 -7.44
N ARG A 41 32.54 -14.49 -8.13
CA ARG A 41 31.80 -14.31 -9.39
C ARG A 41 30.29 -14.24 -9.19
N VAL A 42 29.80 -14.34 -7.95
CA VAL A 42 28.37 -14.33 -7.64
C VAL A 42 27.98 -12.96 -7.12
N GLY A 43 26.96 -12.37 -7.70
CA GLY A 43 26.31 -11.16 -7.23
C GLY A 43 24.94 -11.47 -6.65
N ALA A 44 24.49 -10.65 -5.72
CA ALA A 44 23.13 -10.67 -5.19
C ALA A 44 22.55 -9.27 -5.18
N ILE A 45 21.21 -9.19 -5.29
CA ILE A 45 20.43 -7.96 -5.15
C ILE A 45 19.47 -8.16 -3.98
N VAL A 46 19.39 -7.17 -3.09
CA VAL A 46 18.38 -7.10 -2.05
C VAL A 46 17.47 -5.93 -2.35
N THR A 47 16.18 -6.18 -2.35
CA THR A 47 15.15 -5.16 -2.55
C THR A 47 13.91 -5.49 -1.70
N ALA A 48 12.94 -4.62 -1.69
CA ALA A 48 11.62 -4.84 -1.10
C ALA A 48 10.53 -4.64 -2.17
N ASP A 49 9.35 -5.11 -1.90
CA ASP A 49 8.16 -4.96 -2.73
C ASP A 49 7.46 -3.60 -2.50
N HIS A 50 7.55 -3.06 -1.30
CA HIS A 50 7.03 -1.74 -0.91
C HIS A 50 7.78 -1.19 0.32
N GLY A 51 7.55 0.09 0.60
CA GLY A 51 7.87 0.70 1.88
C GLY A 51 6.67 0.67 2.83
N MET A 52 6.70 1.46 3.91
CA MET A 52 5.64 1.46 4.92
C MET A 52 5.60 2.79 5.67
N ILE A 53 4.43 3.18 6.14
CA ILE A 53 4.25 4.32 7.06
C ILE A 53 3.45 3.89 8.29
N ASP A 54 3.65 4.58 9.41
CA ASP A 54 2.82 4.38 10.60
C ASP A 54 1.57 5.28 10.53
N VAL A 55 0.39 4.68 10.77
CA VAL A 55 -0.89 5.38 10.84
C VAL A 55 -1.54 5.11 12.19
N SER A 56 -1.66 6.14 13.02
CA SER A 56 -2.31 6.01 14.32
C SER A 56 -3.83 5.82 14.17
N ALA A 57 -4.46 5.17 15.14
CA ALA A 57 -5.90 4.92 15.14
C ALA A 57 -6.74 6.21 15.03
N GLN A 58 -6.23 7.35 15.53
CA GLN A 58 -6.89 8.66 15.41
C GLN A 58 -6.91 9.20 13.98
N LYS A 59 -6.11 8.62 13.11
CA LYS A 59 -6.01 8.96 11.68
C LYS A 59 -6.79 8.00 10.78
N HIS A 60 -7.53 7.05 11.36
CA HIS A 60 -8.41 6.17 10.62
C HIS A 60 -9.64 6.93 10.11
N VAL A 61 -9.94 6.75 8.84
CA VAL A 61 -11.14 7.28 8.19
C VAL A 61 -12.14 6.13 8.07
N LEU A 62 -13.11 6.11 8.97
CA LEU A 62 -14.09 5.03 9.06
C LEU A 62 -15.29 5.34 8.16
N LEU A 63 -15.53 4.47 7.19
CA LEU A 63 -16.69 4.53 6.28
C LEU A 63 -17.84 3.76 6.91
N ARG A 64 -18.81 4.47 7.46
CA ARG A 64 -19.94 3.90 8.20
C ARG A 64 -21.21 3.82 7.37
N ALA A 65 -22.18 3.04 7.82
CA ALA A 65 -23.49 3.04 7.20
C ALA A 65 -24.10 4.45 7.19
N GLY A 66 -24.63 4.86 6.03
CA GLY A 66 -25.17 6.22 5.80
C GLY A 66 -24.11 7.27 5.44
N ASP A 67 -22.84 6.89 5.29
CA ASP A 67 -21.81 7.79 4.78
C ASP A 67 -22.04 8.07 3.28
N GLU A 68 -22.13 9.34 2.89
CA GLU A 68 -22.35 9.72 1.49
C GLU A 68 -21.29 9.18 0.52
N ARG A 69 -20.06 8.93 1.01
CA ARG A 69 -18.98 8.33 0.23
C ARG A 69 -19.26 6.88 -0.17
N LEU A 70 -20.23 6.24 0.47
CA LEU A 70 -20.67 4.88 0.16
C LEU A 70 -21.94 4.84 -0.71
N GLU A 71 -22.54 5.99 -1.05
CA GLU A 71 -23.67 6.05 -1.97
C GLU A 71 -23.22 5.58 -3.36
N GLY A 72 -23.95 4.62 -3.94
CA GLY A 72 -23.61 4.01 -5.22
C GLY A 72 -22.39 3.07 -5.19
N VAL A 73 -21.87 2.72 -4.01
CA VAL A 73 -20.79 1.73 -3.85
C VAL A 73 -21.39 0.34 -3.66
N ARG A 74 -21.16 -0.55 -4.62
CA ARG A 74 -21.50 -1.97 -4.56
C ARG A 74 -20.52 -2.76 -3.69
N HIS A 75 -19.22 -2.47 -3.82
CA HIS A 75 -18.15 -3.15 -3.10
C HIS A 75 -16.96 -2.22 -2.84
N VAL A 76 -16.33 -2.39 -1.67
CA VAL A 76 -15.05 -1.76 -1.31
C VAL A 76 -13.99 -2.85 -1.28
N GLY A 77 -12.92 -2.69 -2.04
CA GLY A 77 -11.77 -3.57 -2.06
C GLY A 77 -10.46 -2.78 -1.93
N GLY A 78 -9.35 -3.45 -2.17
CA GLY A 78 -8.02 -2.86 -2.06
C GLY A 78 -7.48 -2.86 -0.63
N GLU A 79 -6.54 -1.96 -0.38
CA GLU A 79 -5.85 -1.81 0.89
C GLU A 79 -6.30 -0.54 1.63
N PRO A 80 -6.10 -0.43 2.96
CA PRO A 80 -6.51 0.76 3.71
C PRO A 80 -5.91 2.08 3.21
N ARG A 81 -4.82 2.03 2.47
CA ARG A 81 -4.15 3.17 1.87
C ARG A 81 -4.48 3.37 0.39
N MET A 82 -5.04 2.34 -0.27
CA MET A 82 -5.45 2.36 -1.67
C MET A 82 -6.78 1.62 -1.83
N LEU A 83 -7.89 2.34 -1.73
CA LEU A 83 -9.20 1.73 -1.96
C LEU A 83 -9.48 1.54 -3.46
N HIS A 84 -10.09 0.42 -3.77
CA HIS A 84 -10.78 0.15 -5.03
C HIS A 84 -12.28 0.14 -4.77
N LEU A 85 -12.98 1.14 -5.26
CA LEU A 85 -14.42 1.27 -5.11
C LEU A 85 -15.10 0.76 -6.39
N TYR A 86 -15.95 -0.22 -6.23
CA TYR A 86 -16.74 -0.77 -7.32
C TYR A 86 -18.14 -0.19 -7.23
N ALA A 87 -18.54 0.56 -8.27
CA ALA A 87 -19.79 1.27 -8.31
C ALA A 87 -20.98 0.37 -8.66
N GLU A 88 -22.16 0.76 -8.25
CA GLU A 88 -23.40 0.28 -8.88
C GLU A 88 -23.47 0.80 -10.33
N PRO A 89 -24.05 0.03 -11.27
CA PRO A 89 -24.11 0.43 -12.67
C PRO A 89 -24.71 1.83 -12.84
N GLY A 90 -23.94 2.73 -13.49
CA GLY A 90 -24.32 4.12 -13.74
C GLY A 90 -24.06 5.09 -12.58
N ALA A 91 -23.44 4.64 -11.48
CA ALA A 91 -23.09 5.49 -10.35
C ALA A 91 -21.63 5.98 -10.39
N GLU A 92 -20.84 5.55 -11.36
CA GLU A 92 -19.39 5.72 -11.41
C GLU A 92 -18.97 7.21 -11.35
N GLU A 93 -19.60 8.06 -12.16
CA GLU A 93 -19.30 9.49 -12.24
C GLU A 93 -19.67 10.23 -10.94
N ALA A 94 -20.85 9.95 -10.40
CA ALA A 94 -21.31 10.54 -9.15
C ALA A 94 -20.42 10.14 -7.97
N LEU A 95 -20.00 8.86 -7.94
CA LEU A 95 -19.08 8.33 -6.94
C LEU A 95 -17.73 9.03 -7.01
N LEU A 96 -17.13 9.11 -8.21
CA LEU A 96 -15.87 9.82 -8.43
C LEU A 96 -15.95 11.28 -7.94
N ALA A 97 -16.98 12.01 -8.35
CA ALA A 97 -17.17 13.41 -7.98
C ALA A 97 -17.33 13.59 -6.45
N THR A 98 -18.03 12.67 -5.79
CA THR A 98 -18.21 12.69 -4.34
C THR A 98 -16.88 12.48 -3.62
N TRP A 99 -16.10 11.48 -4.01
CA TRP A 99 -14.80 11.22 -3.40
C TRP A 99 -13.79 12.33 -3.69
N GLN A 100 -13.74 12.88 -4.90
CA GLN A 100 -12.89 14.03 -5.23
C GLN A 100 -13.22 15.23 -4.36
N ARG A 101 -14.49 15.55 -4.18
CA ARG A 101 -14.96 16.65 -3.34
C ARG A 101 -14.61 16.45 -1.86
N ARG A 102 -14.81 15.23 -1.34
CA ARG A 102 -14.64 14.93 0.09
C ARG A 102 -13.21 14.62 0.49
N GLU A 103 -12.48 13.91 -0.35
CA GLU A 103 -11.18 13.33 0.00
C GLU A 103 -10.01 13.86 -0.84
N GLY A 104 -10.26 14.60 -1.93
CA GLY A 104 -9.22 15.13 -2.82
C GLY A 104 -8.18 16.03 -2.17
N HIS A 105 -8.50 16.61 -1.00
CA HIS A 105 -7.54 17.41 -0.24
C HIS A 105 -6.45 16.56 0.45
N ARG A 106 -6.67 15.26 0.66
CA ARG A 106 -5.76 14.34 1.38
C ARG A 106 -5.55 13.00 0.69
N SER A 107 -6.14 12.80 -0.50
CA SER A 107 -5.96 11.61 -1.32
C SER A 107 -5.92 11.97 -2.80
N TRP A 108 -5.25 11.15 -3.60
CA TRP A 108 -5.47 11.11 -5.04
C TRP A 108 -6.72 10.28 -5.29
N VAL A 109 -7.66 10.86 -5.98
CA VAL A 109 -8.93 10.19 -6.34
C VAL A 109 -9.03 10.16 -7.85
N LEU A 110 -8.99 8.98 -8.41
CA LEU A 110 -8.93 8.73 -9.86
C LEU A 110 -10.03 7.78 -10.29
N SER A 111 -10.53 7.96 -11.50
CA SER A 111 -11.28 6.89 -12.16
C SER A 111 -10.33 5.75 -12.56
N ARG A 112 -10.88 4.58 -12.89
CA ARG A 112 -10.11 3.45 -13.45
C ARG A 112 -9.32 3.89 -14.69
N ASP A 113 -9.97 4.59 -15.60
CA ASP A 113 -9.35 4.99 -16.87
C ASP A 113 -8.22 5.98 -16.64
N GLU A 114 -8.40 6.96 -15.75
CA GLU A 114 -7.34 7.88 -15.35
C GLU A 114 -6.15 7.16 -14.73
N ALA A 115 -6.38 6.15 -13.89
CA ALA A 115 -5.32 5.37 -13.26
C ALA A 115 -4.55 4.49 -14.27
N ILE A 116 -5.25 3.92 -15.27
CA ILE A 116 -4.63 3.16 -16.35
C ILE A 116 -3.83 4.11 -17.25
N VAL A 117 -4.37 5.26 -17.63
CA VAL A 117 -3.64 6.27 -18.42
C VAL A 117 -2.42 6.82 -17.69
N ALA A 118 -2.49 6.93 -16.35
CA ALA A 118 -1.36 7.30 -15.49
C ALA A 118 -0.33 6.17 -15.29
N ASP A 119 -0.49 5.04 -15.99
CA ASP A 119 0.42 3.87 -15.95
C ASP A 119 0.62 3.26 -14.53
N LEU A 120 -0.41 3.33 -13.69
CA LEU A 120 -0.33 2.79 -12.33
C LEU A 120 -0.35 1.25 -12.29
N PHE A 121 -0.75 0.61 -13.38
CA PHE A 121 -0.90 -0.85 -13.48
C PHE A 121 -0.13 -1.47 -14.64
N GLY A 122 0.69 -0.66 -15.34
CA GLY A 122 1.34 -1.09 -16.58
C GLY A 122 0.31 -1.45 -17.67
N ASP A 123 0.68 -2.37 -18.56
CA ASP A 123 -0.22 -2.83 -19.63
C ASP A 123 -1.39 -3.63 -19.06
N VAL A 124 -2.60 -3.10 -19.15
CA VAL A 124 -3.82 -3.73 -18.63
C VAL A 124 -4.60 -4.37 -19.76
N ALA A 125 -4.68 -5.70 -19.76
CA ALA A 125 -5.51 -6.43 -20.71
C ALA A 125 -7.02 -6.15 -20.46
N PRO A 126 -7.87 -6.10 -21.52
CA PRO A 126 -9.29 -5.75 -21.39
C PRO A 126 -10.05 -6.62 -20.37
N GLU A 127 -9.73 -7.91 -20.28
CA GLU A 127 -10.35 -8.83 -19.33
C GLU A 127 -9.88 -8.63 -17.88
N VAL A 128 -8.77 -7.90 -17.67
CA VAL A 128 -8.23 -7.57 -16.34
C VAL A 128 -8.77 -6.23 -15.84
N ALA A 129 -9.02 -5.29 -16.74
CA ALA A 129 -9.50 -3.95 -16.38
C ALA A 129 -10.69 -3.95 -15.40
N PRO A 130 -11.71 -4.82 -15.51
CA PRO A 130 -12.82 -4.85 -14.55
C PRO A 130 -12.43 -5.27 -13.12
N ARG A 131 -11.22 -5.81 -12.90
CA ARG A 131 -10.71 -6.14 -11.57
C ARG A 131 -10.18 -4.89 -10.84
N ILE A 132 -9.91 -3.83 -11.57
CA ILE A 132 -9.58 -2.52 -11.01
C ILE A 132 -10.90 -1.86 -10.62
N GLY A 133 -10.97 -1.23 -9.44
CA GLY A 133 -12.17 -0.49 -9.01
C GLY A 133 -12.54 0.63 -9.99
N ASP A 134 -13.81 1.00 -10.05
CA ASP A 134 -14.29 2.10 -10.89
C ASP A 134 -13.72 3.44 -10.42
N VAL A 135 -13.52 3.56 -9.10
CA VAL A 135 -12.82 4.71 -8.48
C VAL A 135 -11.72 4.18 -7.56
N LEU A 136 -10.53 4.79 -7.68
CA LEU A 136 -9.39 4.53 -6.83
C LEU A 136 -9.15 5.71 -5.89
N VAL A 137 -8.83 5.39 -4.62
CA VAL A 137 -8.56 6.41 -3.61
C VAL A 137 -7.23 6.08 -2.94
N ALA A 138 -6.17 6.75 -3.38
CA ALA A 138 -4.82 6.60 -2.83
C ALA A 138 -4.53 7.69 -1.81
N ALA A 139 -4.30 7.31 -0.55
CA ALA A 139 -4.06 8.26 0.53
C ALA A 139 -2.72 9.00 0.36
N ARG A 140 -2.72 10.35 0.37
CA ARG A 140 -1.52 11.18 0.41
C ARG A 140 -1.09 11.53 1.83
N ALA A 141 -2.07 11.75 2.70
CA ALA A 141 -1.81 12.03 4.11
C ALA A 141 -1.56 10.73 4.90
N HIS A 142 -1.08 10.85 6.12
CA HIS A 142 -0.92 9.73 7.06
C HIS A 142 -2.28 9.30 7.62
N ILE A 143 -3.13 8.76 6.75
CA ILE A 143 -4.49 8.26 7.05
C ILE A 143 -4.65 6.85 6.47
N ALA A 144 -5.62 6.11 6.98
CA ALA A 144 -6.03 4.83 6.43
C ALA A 144 -7.57 4.74 6.41
N TYR A 145 -8.12 4.24 5.31
CA TYR A 145 -9.57 4.08 5.13
C TYR A 145 -9.99 2.68 5.53
N TYR A 146 -11.10 2.58 6.24
CA TYR A 146 -11.68 1.29 6.62
C TYR A 146 -13.19 1.27 6.38
N ASP A 147 -13.67 0.23 5.74
CA ASP A 147 -15.10 -0.05 5.68
C ASP A 147 -15.57 -0.54 7.06
N ASP A 148 -16.11 0.39 7.85
CA ASP A 148 -16.54 0.12 9.22
C ASP A 148 -17.89 -0.62 9.30
N ARG A 149 -18.48 -1.01 8.15
CA ARG A 149 -19.65 -1.91 8.08
C ARG A 149 -19.25 -3.37 8.24
N LEU A 150 -17.97 -3.72 7.95
CA LEU A 150 -17.45 -5.06 8.12
C LEU A 150 -17.39 -5.44 9.61
N GLN A 151 -17.72 -6.70 9.93
CA GLN A 151 -17.63 -7.21 11.30
C GLN A 151 -16.18 -7.43 11.76
N ASP A 152 -15.31 -7.87 10.84
CA ASP A 152 -13.89 -8.07 11.14
C ASP A 152 -13.15 -6.72 11.17
N LYS A 153 -12.65 -6.38 12.35
CA LYS A 153 -11.92 -5.14 12.61
C LYS A 153 -10.41 -5.34 12.75
N ARG A 154 -9.89 -6.54 12.47
CA ARG A 154 -8.46 -6.85 12.69
C ARG A 154 -7.54 -5.93 11.88
N ALA A 155 -7.92 -5.54 10.67
CA ALA A 155 -7.17 -4.58 9.87
C ALA A 155 -7.01 -3.21 10.55
N GLN A 156 -7.99 -2.79 11.37
CA GLN A 156 -7.92 -1.53 12.11
C GLN A 156 -6.94 -1.57 13.31
N LEU A 157 -6.39 -2.73 13.64
CA LEU A 157 -5.39 -2.88 14.70
C LEU A 157 -3.94 -2.73 14.18
N MET A 158 -3.77 -2.65 12.86
CA MET A 158 -2.47 -2.47 12.24
C MET A 158 -1.98 -1.03 12.41
N VAL A 159 -0.72 -0.86 12.81
CA VAL A 159 -0.04 0.43 12.94
C VAL A 159 0.66 0.81 11.65
N GLY A 160 1.55 -0.06 11.16
CA GLY A 160 2.19 0.12 9.86
C GLY A 160 1.22 -0.17 8.72
N GLN A 161 1.22 0.68 7.71
CA GLN A 161 0.33 0.61 6.55
C GLN A 161 1.12 0.91 5.27
N HIS A 162 0.67 0.35 4.17
CA HIS A 162 1.22 0.60 2.83
C HIS A 162 0.12 0.46 1.76
N GLY A 163 0.49 0.63 0.50
CA GLY A 163 -0.38 0.41 -0.66
C GLY A 163 -0.66 1.69 -1.44
N SER A 164 -0.34 2.87 -0.90
CA SER A 164 -0.53 4.13 -1.61
C SER A 164 0.70 4.54 -2.43
N LEU A 165 0.66 5.77 -2.97
CA LEU A 165 1.65 6.30 -3.91
C LEU A 165 2.62 7.29 -3.26
N THR A 166 2.72 7.36 -1.93
CA THR A 166 3.67 8.25 -1.25
C THR A 166 5.10 7.76 -1.44
N ASP A 167 6.08 8.65 -1.31
CA ASP A 167 7.49 8.29 -1.51
C ASP A 167 7.94 7.25 -0.48
N GLU A 168 7.44 7.31 0.75
CA GLU A 168 7.74 6.35 1.81
C GLU A 168 7.23 4.93 1.50
N GLU A 169 6.17 4.82 0.70
CA GLU A 169 5.56 3.53 0.31
C GLU A 169 6.15 2.98 -0.98
N ARG A 170 6.60 3.86 -1.91
CA ARG A 170 7.13 3.48 -3.22
C ARG A 170 8.65 3.32 -3.25
N THR A 171 9.36 4.05 -2.38
CA THR A 171 10.83 4.00 -2.37
C THR A 171 11.29 2.75 -1.62
N VAL A 172 11.95 1.87 -2.35
CA VAL A 172 12.48 0.61 -1.83
C VAL A 172 14.00 0.57 -1.97
N PRO A 173 14.72 -0.17 -1.09
CA PRO A 173 16.16 -0.31 -1.21
C PRO A 173 16.54 -1.11 -2.47
N LEU A 174 17.71 -0.79 -3.03
CA LEU A 174 18.39 -1.58 -4.03
C LEU A 174 19.83 -1.82 -3.59
N VAL A 175 20.05 -2.82 -2.75
CA VAL A 175 21.37 -3.17 -2.25
C VAL A 175 22.03 -4.18 -3.17
N ARG A 176 23.23 -3.85 -3.67
CA ARG A 176 24.02 -4.71 -4.55
C ARG A 176 25.16 -5.33 -3.76
N LEU A 177 25.29 -6.65 -3.81
CA LEU A 177 26.27 -7.43 -3.06
C LEU A 177 27.16 -8.26 -3.97
N GLY A 178 28.34 -8.62 -3.50
CA GLY A 178 29.29 -9.47 -4.23
C GLY A 178 29.69 -8.90 -5.59
N ALA A 179 29.57 -9.68 -6.67
CA ALA A 179 29.91 -9.24 -8.02
C ALA A 179 29.10 -8.06 -8.54
N PHE A 180 27.95 -7.76 -7.93
CA PHE A 180 27.11 -6.60 -8.26
C PHE A 180 27.42 -5.37 -7.39
N ALA A 181 28.22 -5.52 -6.33
CA ALA A 181 28.62 -4.41 -5.48
C ALA A 181 29.66 -3.54 -6.22
N ARG A 182 29.18 -2.77 -7.21
CA ARG A 182 30.06 -1.92 -7.99
C ARG A 182 29.37 -0.89 -8.84
N ARG A 183 29.99 0.21 -9.06
CA ARG A 183 31.31 0.92 -8.87
C ARG A 183 31.06 2.39 -8.84
#